data_3a928530d259ff2b7cb4ae75e8def243
#
_entry.id   3a928530d259ff2b7cb4ae75e8def243
#
_cell.length_a   1.000
_cell.length_b   1.000
_cell.length_c   1.000
_cell.angle_alpha   90.00
_cell.angle_beta   90.00
_cell.angle_gamma   90.00
#
_symmetry.space_group_name_H-M   'P 1'
#
loop_
_entity.id
_entity.type
_entity.pdbx_description
1 polymer ?
#
loop_
_entity_poly.entity_id
_entity_poly.type
_entity_poly.pdbx_seq_one_letter_code
_entity_poly.pdbx_strand_id
1 'polypeptide(L)'
;CACLVGSEMCIRDSKVLELGFTWPLPENLLADFMSGCDTVLVLEELQPLVEQDLRALAQERKIDVSIVGKGPDLTIFGEYSTGAVARALAAVLGKELPSADGAAIDVSRLPGRPPNLYAGCSHRAMYYAVRKVFGDEAVYSSDIGCYTLGMVPPLRAADFLFCMGSSVSAGSGFAMVSDRPVVGFIGDSTFFHSGMTGLANAVFNKHDVCLLYTSPSPRDMRRSR
;
A
#
# COMPACT_ATOMS: atom_id res chain seq x y z
N CYS A 1 5.33 5.94 31.40
CA CYS A 1 6.39 6.65 30.69
C CYS A 1 5.94 6.96 29.28
N ALA A 2 5.68 8.23 28.96
CA ALA A 2 5.45 8.62 27.57
C ALA A 2 6.82 8.73 26.89
N CYS A 3 7.10 7.88 25.95
CA CYS A 3 8.30 7.96 25.13
C CYS A 3 7.99 8.76 23.88
N LEU A 4 8.88 9.68 23.48
CA LEU A 4 8.74 10.48 22.25
C LEU A 4 8.74 9.60 20.97
N VAL A 5 9.10 8.33 21.09
CA VAL A 5 9.30 7.39 19.99
C VAL A 5 8.31 6.23 20.04
N GLY A 6 7.60 6.05 21.14
CA GLY A 6 6.63 4.99 21.35
C GLY A 6 6.01 5.08 22.75
N SER A 7 5.04 4.24 23.03
CA SER A 7 4.44 4.10 24.35
C SER A 7 4.72 2.70 24.89
N GLU A 8 5.10 2.63 26.18
CA GLU A 8 5.28 1.38 26.91
C GLU A 8 4.17 1.22 27.94
N MET A 9 3.51 0.08 27.93
CA MET A 9 2.48 -0.26 28.89
C MET A 9 2.84 -1.59 29.58
N CYS A 10 2.91 -1.56 30.89
CA CYS A 10 3.17 -2.75 31.69
C CYS A 10 1.86 -3.31 32.25
N ILE A 11 1.56 -4.57 31.99
CA ILE A 11 0.39 -5.27 32.49
C ILE A 11 0.86 -6.52 33.18
N ARG A 12 0.90 -6.51 34.52
CA ARG A 12 1.41 -7.60 35.36
C ARG A 12 2.85 -7.98 34.98
N ASP A 13 3.03 -9.11 34.32
CA ASP A 13 4.28 -9.73 33.90
C ASP A 13 4.61 -9.53 32.42
N SER A 14 3.83 -8.70 31.71
CA SER A 14 4.02 -8.40 30.29
C SER A 14 4.15 -6.90 30.04
N LYS A 15 4.91 -6.56 29.03
CA LYS A 15 5.13 -5.18 28.56
C LYS A 15 4.69 -5.08 27.11
N VAL A 16 4.17 -3.91 26.72
CA VAL A 16 3.84 -3.58 25.33
C VAL A 16 4.58 -2.32 24.95
N LEU A 17 5.31 -2.37 23.84
CA LEU A 17 5.96 -1.21 23.24
C LEU A 17 5.34 -0.95 21.89
N GLU A 18 4.74 0.21 21.71
CA GLU A 18 4.25 0.71 20.44
C GLU A 18 5.24 1.71 19.86
N LEU A 19 5.73 1.45 18.64
CA LEU A 19 6.67 2.31 17.95
C LEU A 19 5.91 3.37 17.15
N GLY A 20 6.15 4.65 17.43
CA GLY A 20 5.58 5.76 16.67
C GLY A 20 6.21 5.95 15.28
N PHE A 21 7.42 5.45 15.08
CA PHE A 21 8.10 5.33 13.78
C PHE A 21 9.12 4.19 13.82
N THR A 22 9.41 3.65 12.65
CA THR A 22 10.25 2.46 12.47
C THR A 22 11.57 2.74 11.74
N TRP A 23 11.81 4.00 11.37
CA TRP A 23 13.05 4.40 10.72
C TRP A 23 13.46 5.85 11.04
N PRO A 24 14.70 6.08 11.55
CA PRO A 24 15.59 5.04 12.08
C PRO A 24 15.02 4.41 13.36
N LEU A 25 15.35 3.14 13.62
CA LEU A 25 14.90 2.48 14.84
C LEU A 25 15.55 3.10 16.09
N PRO A 26 14.82 3.25 17.19
CA PRO A 26 15.35 3.76 18.46
C PRO A 26 16.11 2.66 19.21
N GLU A 27 17.32 2.33 18.78
CA GLU A 27 18.10 1.19 19.25
C GLU A 27 18.24 1.11 20.77
N ASN A 28 18.50 2.24 21.44
CA ASN A 28 18.68 2.24 22.90
C ASN A 28 17.38 1.87 23.63
N LEU A 29 16.23 2.44 23.18
CA LEU A 29 14.93 2.10 23.73
C LEU A 29 14.60 0.61 23.53
N LEU A 30 14.89 0.10 22.35
CA LEU A 30 14.64 -1.31 22.01
C LEU A 30 15.56 -2.25 22.80
N ALA A 31 16.83 -1.91 22.96
CA ALA A 31 17.77 -2.68 23.78
C ALA A 31 17.33 -2.72 25.26
N ASP A 32 16.91 -1.59 25.82
CA ASP A 32 16.40 -1.51 27.19
C ASP A 32 15.11 -2.33 27.36
N PHE A 33 14.20 -2.24 26.38
CA PHE A 33 12.96 -3.02 26.37
C PHE A 33 13.25 -4.53 26.34
N MET A 34 14.10 -4.97 25.40
CA MET A 34 14.47 -6.38 25.23
C MET A 34 15.19 -6.96 26.45
N SER A 35 16.07 -6.17 27.08
CA SER A 35 16.82 -6.60 28.27
C SER A 35 15.95 -6.92 29.47
N GLY A 36 14.70 -6.48 29.47
CA GLY A 36 13.72 -6.77 30.51
C GLY A 36 12.72 -7.87 30.14
N CYS A 37 12.97 -8.65 29.09
CA CYS A 37 12.05 -9.66 28.57
C CYS A 37 12.78 -10.97 28.26
N ASP A 38 12.18 -12.11 28.60
CA ASP A 38 12.66 -13.42 28.16
C ASP A 38 12.27 -13.71 26.71
N THR A 39 11.10 -13.20 26.30
CA THR A 39 10.57 -13.36 24.94
C THR A 39 9.94 -12.06 24.48
N VAL A 40 10.22 -11.68 23.25
CA VAL A 40 9.61 -10.54 22.55
C VAL A 40 8.82 -11.06 21.35
N LEU A 41 7.51 -10.78 21.31
CA LEU A 41 6.66 -11.03 20.16
C LEU A 41 6.58 -9.75 19.30
N VAL A 42 7.03 -9.85 18.07
CA VAL A 42 6.99 -8.73 17.10
C VAL A 42 5.71 -8.82 16.28
N LEU A 43 4.89 -7.78 16.35
CA LEU A 43 3.67 -7.66 15.58
C LEU A 43 3.86 -6.59 14.51
N GLU A 44 4.27 -7.02 13.33
CA GLU A 44 4.40 -6.15 12.15
C GLU A 44 3.77 -6.84 10.93
N GLU A 45 3.10 -6.08 10.08
CA GLU A 45 2.51 -6.58 8.86
C GLU A 45 3.54 -6.66 7.73
N LEU A 46 3.26 -7.48 6.72
CA LEU A 46 4.11 -7.66 5.52
C LEU A 46 5.52 -8.17 5.86
N GLN A 47 6.57 -7.48 5.43
CA GLN A 47 7.96 -7.90 5.57
C GLN A 47 8.46 -7.79 7.03
N PRO A 48 9.29 -8.73 7.50
CA PRO A 48 9.82 -8.75 8.87
C PRO A 48 11.00 -7.77 9.06
N LEU A 49 10.78 -6.47 8.84
CA LEU A 49 11.85 -5.47 8.93
C LEU A 49 12.26 -5.21 10.38
N VAL A 50 11.28 -4.92 11.25
CA VAL A 50 11.52 -4.67 12.67
C VAL A 50 12.02 -5.94 13.36
N GLU A 51 11.48 -7.11 13.02
CA GLU A 51 11.95 -8.40 13.56
C GLU A 51 13.43 -8.66 13.24
N GLN A 52 13.83 -8.41 11.99
CA GLN A 52 15.22 -8.61 11.55
C GLN A 52 16.17 -7.64 12.25
N ASP A 53 15.80 -6.38 12.36
CA ASP A 53 16.60 -5.37 13.04
C ASP A 53 16.70 -5.64 14.54
N LEU A 54 15.63 -6.10 15.21
CA LEU A 54 15.67 -6.52 16.59
C LEU A 54 16.59 -7.71 16.83
N ARG A 55 16.59 -8.70 15.93
CA ARG A 55 17.50 -9.85 15.99
C ARG A 55 18.97 -9.40 15.85
N ALA A 56 19.24 -8.49 14.91
CA ALA A 56 20.56 -7.92 14.73
C ALA A 56 21.03 -7.14 15.96
N LEU A 57 20.17 -6.28 16.50
CA LEU A 57 20.44 -5.48 17.69
C LEU A 57 20.67 -6.35 18.94
N ALA A 58 19.84 -7.39 19.14
CA ALA A 58 20.01 -8.33 20.26
C ALA A 58 21.36 -9.03 20.19
N GLN A 59 21.78 -9.46 19.01
CA GLN A 59 23.09 -10.08 18.80
C GLN A 59 24.25 -9.09 19.06
N GLU A 60 24.15 -7.89 18.52
CA GLU A 60 25.18 -6.84 18.67
C GLU A 60 25.37 -6.45 20.14
N ARG A 61 24.27 -6.24 20.85
CA ARG A 61 24.25 -5.83 22.27
C ARG A 61 24.37 -7.01 23.23
N LYS A 62 24.43 -8.25 22.72
CA LYS A 62 24.51 -9.50 23.51
C LYS A 62 23.36 -9.64 24.51
N ILE A 63 22.15 -9.30 24.08
CA ILE A 63 20.92 -9.42 24.88
C ILE A 63 20.40 -10.84 24.68
N ASP A 64 20.25 -11.58 25.79
CA ASP A 64 19.68 -12.93 25.78
C ASP A 64 18.15 -12.84 25.81
N VAL A 65 17.53 -12.89 24.63
CA VAL A 65 16.09 -12.76 24.45
C VAL A 65 15.63 -13.62 23.27
N SER A 66 14.50 -14.29 23.43
CA SER A 66 13.84 -15.01 22.33
C SER A 66 12.98 -14.05 21.53
N ILE A 67 13.26 -13.88 20.24
CA ILE A 67 12.47 -13.03 19.36
C ILE A 67 11.59 -13.90 18.47
N VAL A 68 10.28 -13.74 18.63
CA VAL A 68 9.22 -14.42 17.86
C VAL A 68 8.55 -13.39 16.96
N GLY A 69 8.39 -13.70 15.71
CA GLY A 69 7.76 -12.82 14.72
C GLY A 69 6.97 -13.60 13.68
N LYS A 70 7.36 -13.51 12.42
CA LYS A 70 6.65 -14.19 11.31
C LYS A 70 6.56 -15.71 11.53
N GLY A 71 5.39 -16.24 11.21
CA GLY A 71 5.08 -17.65 11.40
C GLY A 71 3.69 -18.01 10.85
N PRO A 72 3.14 -19.16 11.24
CA PRO A 72 1.84 -19.62 10.72
C PRO A 72 0.69 -18.63 10.97
N ASP A 73 0.67 -17.97 12.12
CA ASP A 73 -0.37 -17.01 12.51
C ASP A 73 -0.04 -15.57 12.09
N LEU A 74 1.24 -15.23 11.98
CA LEU A 74 1.73 -13.90 11.59
C LEU A 74 2.40 -13.98 10.22
N THR A 75 1.60 -14.16 9.18
CA THR A 75 2.10 -14.31 7.80
C THR A 75 2.64 -12.98 7.24
N ILE A 76 3.40 -13.08 6.15
CA ILE A 76 3.86 -11.92 5.38
C ILE A 76 2.78 -11.38 4.42
N PHE A 77 1.60 -11.97 4.40
CA PHE A 77 0.52 -11.61 3.48
C PHE A 77 -0.67 -11.02 4.23
N GLY A 78 -1.17 -9.91 3.72
CA GLY A 78 -2.40 -9.29 4.19
C GLY A 78 -2.27 -8.58 5.54
N GLU A 79 -3.42 -8.16 6.05
CA GLU A 79 -3.56 -7.47 7.33
C GLU A 79 -3.76 -8.49 8.48
N TYR A 80 -3.31 -8.12 9.67
CA TYR A 80 -3.53 -8.95 10.84
C TYR A 80 -4.89 -8.72 11.46
N SER A 81 -5.67 -9.79 11.57
CA SER A 81 -6.89 -9.77 12.36
C SER A 81 -6.59 -9.93 13.85
N THR A 82 -7.50 -9.44 14.70
CA THR A 82 -7.43 -9.68 16.15
C THR A 82 -7.27 -11.17 16.48
N GLY A 83 -7.92 -12.04 15.70
CA GLY A 83 -7.81 -13.50 15.90
C GLY A 83 -6.42 -14.05 15.56
N ALA A 84 -5.74 -13.54 14.52
CA ALA A 84 -4.38 -13.94 14.20
C ALA A 84 -3.40 -13.53 15.30
N VAL A 85 -3.49 -12.28 15.76
CA VAL A 85 -2.67 -11.76 16.86
C VAL A 85 -2.93 -12.55 18.15
N ALA A 86 -4.19 -12.85 18.47
CA ALA A 86 -4.55 -13.62 19.66
C ALA A 86 -3.95 -15.04 19.62
N ARG A 87 -3.98 -15.72 18.47
CA ARG A 87 -3.36 -17.05 18.31
C ARG A 87 -1.84 -17.00 18.48
N ALA A 88 -1.17 -16.05 17.85
CA ALA A 88 0.26 -15.86 17.98
C ALA A 88 0.65 -15.60 19.46
N LEU A 89 -0.09 -14.73 20.13
CA LEU A 89 0.14 -14.43 21.56
C LEU A 89 -0.12 -15.64 22.45
N ALA A 90 -1.20 -16.38 22.19
CA ALA A 90 -1.53 -17.60 22.92
C ALA A 90 -0.44 -18.67 22.76
N ALA A 91 0.09 -18.84 21.56
CA ALA A 91 1.18 -19.75 21.29
C ALA A 91 2.45 -19.38 22.07
N VAL A 92 2.82 -18.10 22.13
CA VAL A 92 3.96 -17.61 22.91
C VAL A 92 3.75 -17.83 24.41
N LEU A 93 2.53 -17.61 24.90
CA LEU A 93 2.20 -17.76 26.31
C LEU A 93 1.87 -19.20 26.72
N GLY A 94 1.86 -20.15 25.80
CA GLY A 94 1.44 -21.54 26.07
C GLY A 94 0.00 -21.66 26.58
N LYS A 95 -0.90 -20.77 26.12
CA LYS A 95 -2.31 -20.72 26.52
C LYS A 95 -3.21 -21.16 25.36
N GLU A 96 -4.30 -21.82 25.71
CA GLU A 96 -5.38 -22.10 24.77
C GLU A 96 -6.32 -20.91 24.69
N LEU A 97 -6.73 -20.57 23.46
CA LEU A 97 -7.78 -19.57 23.26
C LEU A 97 -9.15 -20.20 23.50
N PRO A 98 -10.06 -19.48 24.16
CA PRO A 98 -11.44 -19.91 24.19
C PRO A 98 -11.97 -20.03 22.75
N SER A 99 -12.74 -21.08 22.46
CA SER A 99 -13.39 -21.24 21.16
C SER A 99 -14.24 -20.00 20.87
N ALA A 100 -14.02 -19.39 19.72
CA ALA A 100 -14.88 -18.31 19.30
C ALA A 100 -16.25 -18.89 18.89
N ASP A 101 -17.22 -18.85 19.79
CA ASP A 101 -18.63 -19.25 19.54
C ASP A 101 -19.36 -18.24 18.61
N GLY A 102 -18.66 -17.67 17.66
CA GLY A 102 -19.24 -16.82 16.63
C GLY A 102 -19.68 -17.67 15.44
N ALA A 103 -20.97 -17.63 15.11
CA ALA A 103 -21.44 -18.19 13.86
C ALA A 103 -20.63 -17.59 12.69
N ALA A 104 -19.92 -18.44 11.96
CA ALA A 104 -19.19 -18.00 10.80
C ALA A 104 -20.16 -17.38 9.78
N ILE A 105 -20.01 -16.09 9.51
CA ILE A 105 -20.79 -15.43 8.47
C ILE A 105 -20.34 -16.01 7.12
N ASP A 106 -21.28 -16.60 6.39
CA ASP A 106 -21.00 -17.07 5.03
C ASP A 106 -20.84 -15.88 4.08
N VAL A 107 -19.60 -15.42 3.94
CA VAL A 107 -19.24 -14.30 3.06
C VAL A 107 -19.45 -14.61 1.58
N SER A 108 -19.53 -15.91 1.19
CA SER A 108 -19.72 -16.29 -0.21
C SER A 108 -21.11 -15.86 -0.73
N ARG A 109 -22.07 -15.67 0.16
CA ARG A 109 -23.44 -15.21 -0.17
C ARG A 109 -23.56 -13.69 -0.27
N LEU A 110 -22.53 -12.95 0.11
CA LEU A 110 -22.53 -11.49 0.00
C LEU A 110 -22.22 -11.07 -1.44
N PRO A 111 -22.98 -10.11 -2.01
CA PRO A 111 -22.68 -9.60 -3.33
C PRO A 111 -21.32 -8.88 -3.30
N GLY A 112 -20.46 -9.20 -4.27
CA GLY A 112 -19.19 -8.49 -4.45
C GLY A 112 -19.46 -7.00 -4.70
N ARG A 113 -18.69 -6.13 -4.04
CA ARG A 113 -18.75 -4.67 -4.23
C ARG A 113 -17.36 -4.15 -4.62
N PRO A 114 -16.90 -4.45 -5.83
CA PRO A 114 -15.61 -3.93 -6.27
C PRO A 114 -15.66 -2.40 -6.35
N PRO A 115 -14.55 -1.72 -6.11
CA PRO A 115 -14.46 -0.28 -6.29
C PRO A 115 -14.83 0.09 -7.72
N ASN A 116 -15.58 1.18 -7.90
CA ASN A 116 -16.05 1.60 -9.21
C ASN A 116 -16.08 3.13 -9.30
N LEU A 117 -15.92 3.64 -10.53
CA LEU A 117 -16.11 5.06 -10.81
C LEU A 117 -17.60 5.42 -10.69
N TYR A 118 -17.90 6.48 -9.93
CA TYR A 118 -19.27 6.94 -9.71
C TYR A 118 -19.93 7.50 -10.97
N ALA A 119 -21.24 7.60 -10.96
CA ALA A 119 -21.99 8.23 -12.05
C ALA A 119 -21.64 9.74 -12.15
N GLY A 120 -21.31 10.22 -13.34
CA GLY A 120 -20.85 11.60 -13.55
C GLY A 120 -19.38 11.85 -13.24
N CYS A 121 -18.57 10.81 -12.97
CA CYS A 121 -17.15 10.94 -12.80
C CYS A 121 -16.46 11.39 -14.09
N SER A 122 -15.66 12.43 -14.03
CA SER A 122 -14.90 12.96 -15.17
C SER A 122 -13.89 11.96 -15.73
N HIS A 123 -13.22 11.18 -14.88
CA HIS A 123 -12.33 10.11 -15.32
C HIS A 123 -13.07 9.06 -16.16
N ARG A 124 -14.28 8.71 -15.74
CA ARG A 124 -15.13 7.78 -16.50
C ARG A 124 -15.51 8.34 -17.86
N ALA A 125 -15.87 9.62 -17.92
CA ALA A 125 -16.21 10.31 -19.18
C ALA A 125 -15.00 10.36 -20.12
N MET A 126 -13.81 10.64 -19.58
CA MET A 126 -12.57 10.67 -20.34
C MET A 126 -12.24 9.30 -20.96
N TYR A 127 -12.29 8.24 -20.16
CA TYR A 127 -12.08 6.88 -20.67
C TYR A 127 -13.06 6.51 -21.78
N TYR A 128 -14.34 6.81 -21.57
CA TYR A 128 -15.36 6.54 -22.57
C TYR A 128 -15.08 7.29 -23.89
N ALA A 129 -14.74 8.57 -23.81
CA ALA A 129 -14.44 9.37 -24.98
C ALA A 129 -13.22 8.86 -25.77
N VAL A 130 -12.14 8.55 -25.04
CA VAL A 130 -10.90 8.05 -25.63
C VAL A 130 -11.10 6.68 -26.27
N ARG A 131 -11.77 5.78 -25.59
CA ARG A 131 -12.11 4.45 -26.14
C ARG A 131 -13.00 4.56 -27.39
N LYS A 132 -13.89 5.53 -27.42
CA LYS A 132 -14.73 5.78 -28.59
C LYS A 132 -13.94 6.30 -29.80
N VAL A 133 -12.86 7.05 -29.56
CA VAL A 133 -12.02 7.62 -30.63
C VAL A 133 -11.01 6.60 -31.14
N PHE A 134 -10.28 5.96 -30.23
CA PHE A 134 -9.14 5.11 -30.60
C PHE A 134 -9.47 3.60 -30.60
N GLY A 135 -10.55 3.19 -29.96
CA GLY A 135 -10.91 1.75 -29.87
C GLY A 135 -9.80 0.91 -29.26
N ASP A 136 -9.35 -0.10 -29.99
CA ASP A 136 -8.25 -0.99 -29.61
C ASP A 136 -6.93 -0.64 -30.35
N GLU A 137 -6.89 0.45 -31.10
CA GLU A 137 -5.72 0.85 -31.89
C GLU A 137 -4.66 1.59 -31.08
N ALA A 138 -5.02 2.20 -29.95
CA ALA A 138 -4.08 2.88 -29.07
C ALA A 138 -3.51 1.95 -27.99
N VAL A 139 -2.39 2.35 -27.42
CA VAL A 139 -1.83 1.82 -26.17
C VAL A 139 -2.28 2.73 -25.04
N TYR A 140 -2.93 2.16 -24.01
CA TYR A 140 -3.48 2.89 -22.90
C TYR A 140 -2.63 2.72 -21.64
N SER A 141 -1.86 3.75 -21.33
CA SER A 141 -1.04 3.82 -20.13
C SER A 141 -1.81 4.52 -19.00
N SER A 142 -2.08 3.82 -17.91
CA SER A 142 -2.83 4.36 -16.79
C SER A 142 -1.96 4.67 -15.59
N ASP A 143 -2.54 5.35 -14.61
CA ASP A 143 -1.86 5.74 -13.38
C ASP A 143 -2.67 5.44 -12.13
N ILE A 144 -2.02 5.53 -10.99
CA ILE A 144 -2.63 5.26 -9.69
C ILE A 144 -3.72 6.30 -9.37
N GLY A 145 -4.76 5.86 -8.72
CA GLY A 145 -5.91 6.66 -8.31
C GLY A 145 -7.20 6.23 -9.01
N CYS A 146 -8.10 7.17 -9.27
CA CYS A 146 -9.35 6.89 -9.98
C CYS A 146 -9.11 6.31 -11.39
N TYR A 147 -7.99 6.63 -12.00
CA TYR A 147 -7.62 6.07 -13.29
C TYR A 147 -7.30 4.56 -13.23
N THR A 148 -6.88 4.02 -12.10
CA THR A 148 -6.74 2.57 -11.91
C THR A 148 -8.05 1.82 -12.20
N LEU A 149 -9.18 2.41 -11.83
CA LEU A 149 -10.51 1.79 -12.01
C LEU A 149 -10.95 1.69 -13.49
N GLY A 150 -10.24 2.34 -14.39
CA GLY A 150 -10.47 2.22 -15.83
C GLY A 150 -9.99 0.91 -16.43
N MET A 151 -9.16 0.13 -15.72
CA MET A 151 -8.68 -1.18 -16.16
C MET A 151 -9.80 -2.23 -16.19
N VAL A 152 -10.77 -2.10 -15.29
CA VAL A 152 -11.85 -3.09 -15.14
C VAL A 152 -13.02 -2.82 -16.09
N PRO A 153 -13.85 -3.85 -16.38
CA PRO A 153 -15.08 -3.66 -17.14
C PRO A 153 -15.99 -2.59 -16.49
N PRO A 154 -16.78 -1.89 -17.28
CA PRO A 154 -16.97 -1.99 -18.74
C PRO A 154 -15.94 -1.20 -19.56
N LEU A 155 -15.09 -0.37 -18.93
CA LEU A 155 -14.25 0.59 -19.63
C LEU A 155 -13.06 -0.08 -20.34
N ARG A 156 -12.32 -0.94 -19.64
CA ARG A 156 -11.13 -1.64 -20.16
C ARG A 156 -10.19 -0.68 -20.94
N ALA A 157 -9.94 0.48 -20.36
CA ALA A 157 -9.19 1.56 -21.01
C ALA A 157 -7.82 1.76 -20.34
N ALA A 158 -7.18 0.67 -19.93
CA ALA A 158 -5.79 0.66 -19.49
C ALA A 158 -5.18 -0.70 -19.82
N ASP A 159 -4.09 -0.69 -20.57
CA ASP A 159 -3.32 -1.88 -20.90
C ASP A 159 -2.32 -2.21 -19.80
N PHE A 160 -1.76 -1.18 -19.16
CA PHE A 160 -0.85 -1.37 -18.04
C PHE A 160 -0.89 -0.20 -17.06
N LEU A 161 -0.44 -0.50 -15.83
CA LEU A 161 -0.25 0.42 -14.72
C LEU A 161 0.79 -0.19 -13.78
N PHE A 162 1.82 0.56 -13.38
CA PHE A 162 2.87 0.07 -12.49
C PHE A 162 2.91 0.80 -11.15
N CYS A 163 3.14 2.11 -11.18
CA CYS A 163 3.27 2.96 -10.00
C CYS A 163 2.84 4.38 -10.31
N MET A 164 2.81 5.26 -9.31
CA MET A 164 2.50 6.67 -9.51
C MET A 164 3.49 7.31 -10.49
N GLY A 165 2.98 7.95 -11.54
CA GLY A 165 3.75 8.57 -12.62
C GLY A 165 4.12 7.64 -13.77
N SER A 166 3.79 6.35 -13.67
CA SER A 166 4.12 5.38 -14.73
C SER A 166 3.37 5.61 -16.03
N SER A 167 2.20 6.25 -16.00
CA SER A 167 1.45 6.57 -17.21
C SER A 167 2.26 7.39 -18.20
N VAL A 168 3.06 8.33 -17.70
CA VAL A 168 3.93 9.16 -18.51
C VAL A 168 5.23 8.45 -18.86
N SER A 169 5.94 7.94 -17.84
CA SER A 169 7.28 7.36 -18.02
C SER A 169 7.26 6.06 -18.82
N ALA A 170 6.38 5.12 -18.47
CA ALA A 170 6.24 3.88 -19.23
C ALA A 170 5.53 4.12 -20.58
N GLY A 171 4.53 5.02 -20.64
CA GLY A 171 3.94 5.46 -21.89
C GLY A 171 4.96 6.02 -22.86
N SER A 172 5.90 6.83 -22.39
CA SER A 172 7.03 7.32 -23.18
C SER A 172 7.89 6.18 -23.73
N GLY A 173 8.16 5.15 -22.95
CA GLY A 173 8.90 3.97 -23.39
C GLY A 173 8.16 3.23 -24.51
N PHE A 174 6.84 3.06 -24.39
CA PHE A 174 6.02 2.45 -25.44
C PHE A 174 5.99 3.30 -26.71
N ALA A 175 5.92 4.62 -26.60
CA ALA A 175 5.95 5.52 -27.75
C ALA A 175 7.25 5.45 -28.57
N MET A 176 8.33 4.98 -27.96
CA MET A 176 9.61 4.80 -28.67
C MET A 176 9.67 3.53 -29.53
N VAL A 177 8.85 2.54 -29.23
CA VAL A 177 8.94 1.19 -29.82
C VAL A 177 7.64 0.73 -30.48
N SER A 178 6.60 1.56 -30.49
CA SER A 178 5.29 1.23 -31.04
C SER A 178 4.85 2.29 -32.05
N ASP A 179 4.33 1.85 -33.19
CA ASP A 179 3.68 2.73 -34.16
C ASP A 179 2.23 3.09 -33.78
N ARG A 180 1.72 2.50 -32.69
CA ARG A 180 0.37 2.77 -32.18
C ARG A 180 0.38 4.05 -31.36
N PRO A 181 -0.69 4.88 -31.44
CA PRO A 181 -0.84 6.03 -30.56
C PRO A 181 -0.76 5.60 -29.07
N VAL A 182 -0.01 6.34 -28.28
CA VAL A 182 0.09 6.10 -26.83
C VAL A 182 -0.69 7.17 -26.08
N VAL A 183 -1.67 6.76 -25.29
CA VAL A 183 -2.51 7.64 -24.49
C VAL A 183 -2.27 7.38 -23.01
N GLY A 184 -1.67 8.36 -22.34
CA GLY A 184 -1.42 8.32 -20.90
C GLY A 184 -2.52 9.04 -20.12
N PHE A 185 -3.01 8.44 -19.04
CA PHE A 185 -3.99 9.03 -18.13
C PHE A 185 -3.34 9.29 -16.78
N ILE A 186 -3.42 10.53 -16.28
CA ILE A 186 -2.84 10.89 -14.99
C ILE A 186 -3.76 11.87 -14.24
N GLY A 187 -3.91 11.63 -12.93
CA GLY A 187 -4.58 12.55 -12.02
C GLY A 187 -3.63 13.60 -11.45
N ASP A 188 -4.20 14.64 -10.85
CA ASP A 188 -3.47 15.77 -10.24
C ASP A 188 -2.48 15.33 -9.16
N SER A 189 -2.95 14.57 -8.18
CA SER A 189 -2.11 14.09 -7.09
C SER A 189 -0.90 13.31 -7.60
N THR A 190 -1.12 12.36 -8.48
CA THR A 190 -0.08 11.54 -9.06
C THR A 190 0.86 12.34 -9.97
N PHE A 191 0.32 13.31 -10.71
CA PHE A 191 1.13 14.18 -11.56
C PHE A 191 2.15 14.99 -10.74
N PHE A 192 1.70 15.63 -9.66
CA PHE A 192 2.58 16.40 -8.79
C PHE A 192 3.47 15.53 -7.91
N HIS A 193 3.06 14.30 -7.59
CA HIS A 193 3.88 13.36 -6.83
C HIS A 193 5.11 12.90 -7.64
N SER A 194 4.91 12.42 -8.87
CA SER A 194 5.98 11.77 -9.67
C SER A 194 5.82 11.89 -11.19
N GLY A 195 4.72 12.45 -11.69
CA GLY A 195 4.46 12.55 -13.13
C GLY A 195 5.28 13.64 -13.83
N MET A 196 5.64 14.72 -13.12
CA MET A 196 6.36 15.86 -13.70
C MET A 196 7.72 15.49 -14.27
N THR A 197 8.47 14.63 -13.60
CA THR A 197 9.78 14.16 -14.08
C THR A 197 9.67 13.33 -15.35
N GLY A 198 8.64 12.47 -15.42
CA GLY A 198 8.31 11.71 -16.62
C GLY A 198 7.93 12.62 -17.80
N LEU A 199 7.12 13.65 -17.53
CA LEU A 199 6.76 14.64 -18.55
C LEU A 199 7.97 15.44 -19.05
N ALA A 200 8.84 15.91 -18.17
CA ALA A 200 10.06 16.60 -18.53
C ALA A 200 10.95 15.73 -19.44
N ASN A 201 11.08 14.45 -19.11
CA ASN A 201 11.80 13.48 -19.93
C ASN A 201 11.14 13.27 -21.31
N ALA A 202 9.81 13.11 -21.34
CA ALA A 202 9.06 12.92 -22.59
C ALA A 202 9.22 14.12 -23.53
N VAL A 203 9.11 15.34 -22.98
CA VAL A 203 9.29 16.58 -23.75
C VAL A 203 10.73 16.74 -24.26
N PHE A 204 11.71 16.52 -23.39
CA PHE A 204 13.13 16.63 -23.76
C PHE A 204 13.51 15.66 -24.89
N ASN A 205 13.03 14.43 -24.82
CA ASN A 205 13.31 13.40 -25.83
C ASN A 205 12.32 13.37 -26.99
N LYS A 206 11.33 14.27 -27.01
CA LYS A 206 10.30 14.37 -28.06
C LYS A 206 9.52 13.07 -28.25
N HIS A 207 9.16 12.40 -27.16
CA HIS A 207 8.33 11.21 -27.21
C HIS A 207 6.89 11.59 -27.58
N ASP A 208 6.29 10.83 -28.48
CA ASP A 208 4.91 11.06 -28.95
C ASP A 208 3.91 10.36 -28.03
N VAL A 209 3.57 11.02 -26.92
CA VAL A 209 2.60 10.55 -25.94
C VAL A 209 1.49 11.58 -25.78
N CYS A 210 0.26 11.17 -26.01
CA CYS A 210 -0.92 11.96 -25.67
C CYS A 210 -1.18 11.84 -24.16
N LEU A 211 -0.85 12.88 -23.38
CA LEU A 211 -1.09 12.88 -21.94
C LEU A 211 -2.43 13.56 -21.61
N LEU A 212 -3.33 12.82 -21.01
CA LEU A 212 -4.62 13.29 -20.52
C LEU A 212 -4.55 13.50 -18.99
N TYR A 213 -4.41 14.76 -18.62
CA TYR A 213 -4.46 15.21 -17.24
C TYR A 213 -5.87 15.66 -16.91
N THR A 214 -6.49 14.99 -15.95
CA THR A 214 -7.81 15.38 -15.45
C THR A 214 -7.88 15.23 -13.95
N SER A 215 -8.33 16.26 -13.29
CA SER A 215 -8.82 16.15 -11.93
C SER A 215 -9.75 17.30 -11.58
N PRO A 216 -10.99 17.30 -12.02
CA PRO A 216 -11.99 18.05 -11.32
C PRO A 216 -12.39 17.23 -10.08
N SER A 217 -11.56 17.26 -9.03
CA SER A 217 -12.05 16.79 -7.74
C SER A 217 -13.13 17.77 -7.26
N PRO A 218 -14.14 17.33 -6.49
CA PRO A 218 -15.09 18.24 -5.87
C PRO A 218 -14.42 19.31 -4.99
N ARG A 219 -13.16 19.12 -4.62
CA ARG A 219 -12.33 20.09 -3.90
C ARG A 219 -11.84 21.21 -4.81
N ASP A 220 -11.52 20.91 -6.05
CA ASP A 220 -11.02 21.90 -7.02
C ASP A 220 -12.16 22.76 -7.56
N MET A 221 -13.35 22.20 -7.73
CA MET A 221 -14.55 22.94 -8.11
C MET A 221 -14.97 24.01 -7.10
N ARG A 222 -14.59 23.90 -5.81
CA ARG A 222 -14.87 24.90 -4.78
C ARG A 222 -13.88 26.06 -4.76
N ARG A 223 -12.72 25.92 -5.39
CA ARG A 223 -11.67 26.96 -5.44
C ARG A 223 -11.81 27.91 -6.65
N SER A 224 -12.64 27.57 -7.60
CA SER A 224 -12.88 28.39 -8.80
C SER A 224 -14.05 29.35 -8.70
N ARG A 225 -14.50 29.67 -7.47
CA ARG A 225 -15.52 30.70 -7.17
C ARG A 225 -14.95 31.85 -6.40
#